data_7b7e85a85d8e39e29511d98f2c631c6a
#
_entry.id   7b7e85a85d8e39e29511d98f2c631c6a
#
_cell.length_a   1.000
_cell.length_b   1.000
_cell.length_c   1.000
_cell.angle_alpha   90.00
_cell.angle_beta   90.00
_cell.angle_gamma   90.00
#
_symmetry.space_group_name_H-M   'P 1'
#
loop_
_entity.id
_entity.type
_entity.pdbx_description
1 polymer ?
#
loop_
_entity_poly.entity_id
_entity_poly.type
_entity_poly.pdbx_seq_one_letter_code
_entity_poly.pdbx_strand_id
1 'polypeptide(L)'
;FNRDDVREPYTEGFLNGAAGKVRKGTMGRFSKKGIETIYNAHEGGALPRDVIKVPALAGGAGMIERWFSCKTCNGVFEPRQLQKHEGHEIMKHPTQKPLELSKKLIKSAMPQKNGVVLVPFVGTGSECAAAKALEQSYIGFEINPDYVRMAEKMIDSTKIVPKLF
;
A
#
# COMPACT_ATOMS: atom_id res chain seq x y z
N PHE A 1 9.07 -0.06 -14.12
CA PHE A 1 8.83 -0.67 -12.80
C PHE A 1 10.01 -0.36 -11.86
N ASN A 2 9.73 0.31 -10.76
CA ASN A 2 10.73 0.73 -9.76
C ASN A 2 10.97 -0.39 -8.75
N ARG A 3 11.68 -1.41 -9.14
CA ARG A 3 11.88 -2.62 -8.32
C ARG A 3 12.62 -2.34 -7.00
N ASP A 4 13.53 -1.38 -7.01
CA ASP A 4 14.37 -1.11 -5.84
C ASP A 4 13.61 -0.33 -4.75
N ASP A 5 12.62 0.50 -5.13
CA ASP A 5 11.76 1.25 -4.20
C ASP A 5 10.76 0.37 -3.43
N VAL A 6 10.61 -0.89 -3.84
CA VAL A 6 9.66 -1.85 -3.26
C VAL A 6 10.31 -3.13 -2.76
N ARG A 7 11.64 -3.13 -2.58
CA ARG A 7 12.36 -4.27 -1.99
C ARG A 7 11.86 -4.57 -0.59
N GLU A 8 11.97 -5.83 -0.21
CA GLU A 8 11.55 -6.36 1.07
C GLU A 8 12.77 -6.93 1.82
N PRO A 9 12.77 -6.94 3.17
CA PRO A 9 13.82 -7.60 3.92
C PRO A 9 13.98 -9.07 3.51
N TYR A 10 15.21 -9.54 3.43
CA TYR A 10 15.44 -10.98 3.27
C TYR A 10 14.98 -11.76 4.48
N THR A 11 14.54 -12.99 4.26
CA THR A 11 14.31 -13.91 5.37
C THR A 11 15.65 -14.38 5.96
N GLU A 12 15.67 -14.64 7.27
CA GLU A 12 16.84 -15.20 7.95
C GLU A 12 17.30 -16.50 7.30
N GLY A 13 16.37 -17.36 6.88
CA GLY A 13 16.67 -18.60 6.19
C GLY A 13 17.44 -18.39 4.88
N PHE A 14 17.18 -17.30 4.15
CA PHE A 14 17.97 -16.96 2.96
C PHE A 14 19.38 -16.46 3.37
N LEU A 15 19.46 -15.53 4.30
CA LEU A 15 20.73 -14.91 4.71
C LEU A 15 21.69 -15.96 5.29
N ASN A 16 21.20 -16.82 6.17
CA ASN A 16 22.02 -17.83 6.84
C ASN A 16 22.24 -19.12 6.02
N GLY A 17 21.31 -19.41 5.11
CA GLY A 17 21.30 -20.67 4.37
C GLY A 17 21.78 -20.61 2.92
N ALA A 18 21.49 -19.54 2.21
CA ALA A 18 21.61 -19.50 0.75
C ALA A 18 22.46 -18.35 0.19
N ALA A 19 22.49 -17.20 0.87
CA ALA A 19 23.22 -16.02 0.40
C ALA A 19 24.73 -16.32 0.30
N GLY A 20 25.33 -15.93 -0.83
CA GLY A 20 26.77 -16.10 -1.08
C GLY A 20 27.24 -17.54 -1.32
N LYS A 21 26.36 -18.54 -1.27
CA LYS A 21 26.74 -19.93 -1.50
C LYS A 21 26.62 -20.32 -2.97
N VAL A 22 27.60 -21.05 -3.46
CA VAL A 22 27.57 -21.65 -4.79
C VAL A 22 26.49 -22.73 -4.85
N ARG A 23 25.63 -22.63 -5.86
CA ARG A 23 24.60 -23.63 -6.16
C ARG A 23 24.83 -24.20 -7.55
N LYS A 24 24.82 -25.52 -7.65
CA LYS A 24 24.85 -26.21 -8.95
C LYS A 24 23.43 -26.27 -9.51
N GLY A 25 23.27 -25.77 -10.74
CA GLY A 25 22.00 -25.82 -11.43
C GLY A 25 21.54 -27.25 -11.68
N THR A 26 20.27 -27.51 -11.38
CA THR A 26 19.58 -28.73 -11.82
C THR A 26 19.00 -28.52 -13.20
N MET A 27 18.86 -29.59 -13.97
CA MET A 27 18.26 -29.50 -15.30
C MET A 27 16.76 -29.11 -15.17
N GLY A 28 16.37 -28.05 -15.80
CA GLY A 28 15.00 -27.55 -15.80
C GLY A 28 14.66 -26.92 -17.16
N ARG A 29 13.40 -26.52 -17.33
CA ARG A 29 12.88 -25.97 -18.60
C ARG A 29 13.71 -24.79 -19.15
N PHE A 30 14.30 -24.01 -18.24
CA PHE A 30 15.07 -22.80 -18.59
C PHE A 30 16.49 -22.81 -18.00
N SER A 31 16.96 -23.91 -17.41
CA SER A 31 18.29 -24.02 -16.81
C SER A 31 19.06 -25.22 -17.38
N LYS A 32 20.36 -25.03 -17.59
CA LYS A 32 21.28 -26.10 -18.03
C LYS A 32 21.92 -26.76 -16.80
N LYS A 33 22.05 -28.10 -16.85
CA LYS A 33 22.74 -28.88 -15.81
C LYS A 33 24.20 -28.39 -15.67
N GLY A 34 24.66 -28.20 -14.44
CA GLY A 34 26.06 -27.92 -14.16
C GLY A 34 26.48 -26.44 -14.16
N ILE A 35 25.56 -25.51 -14.46
CA ILE A 35 25.87 -24.09 -14.29
C ILE A 35 25.87 -23.76 -12.81
N GLU A 36 27.00 -23.24 -12.32
CA GLU A 36 27.10 -22.75 -10.96
C GLU A 36 26.56 -21.30 -10.90
N THR A 37 25.72 -21.04 -9.90
CA THR A 37 25.18 -19.71 -9.62
C THR A 37 25.40 -19.33 -8.16
N ILE A 38 25.74 -18.08 -7.95
CA ILE A 38 25.84 -17.49 -6.59
C ILE A 38 24.76 -16.43 -6.47
N TYR A 39 23.91 -16.55 -5.48
CA TYR A 39 22.90 -15.55 -5.17
C TYR A 39 23.39 -14.69 -4.00
N ASN A 40 23.98 -13.55 -4.33
CA ASN A 40 24.39 -12.57 -3.31
C ASN A 40 23.19 -11.80 -2.79
N ALA A 41 23.18 -11.51 -1.49
CA ALA A 41 22.22 -10.59 -0.93
C ALA A 41 22.47 -9.17 -1.49
N HIS A 42 21.39 -8.50 -1.87
CA HIS A 42 21.44 -7.10 -2.29
C HIS A 42 21.25 -6.22 -1.06
N GLU A 43 21.99 -5.13 -0.94
CA GLU A 43 21.93 -4.22 0.23
C GLU A 43 20.53 -3.67 0.50
N GLY A 44 19.75 -3.37 -0.53
CA GLY A 44 18.37 -2.90 -0.44
C GLY A 44 17.34 -4.01 -0.14
N GLY A 45 17.74 -5.29 -0.01
CA GLY A 45 16.82 -6.39 0.24
C GLY A 45 16.41 -7.21 -0.99
N ALA A 46 15.49 -8.14 -0.79
CA ALA A 46 14.94 -9.02 -1.81
C ALA A 46 13.99 -8.26 -2.76
N LEU A 47 13.91 -8.71 -4.01
CA LEU A 47 12.83 -8.27 -4.89
C LEU A 47 11.47 -8.71 -4.33
N PRO A 48 10.42 -7.87 -4.48
CA PRO A 48 9.09 -8.24 -4.03
C PRO A 48 8.61 -9.49 -4.76
N ARG A 49 7.84 -10.29 -4.06
CA ARG A 49 7.17 -11.46 -4.64
C ARG A 49 5.95 -11.01 -5.45
N ASP A 50 5.41 -11.90 -6.26
CA ASP A 50 4.15 -11.76 -7.00
C ASP A 50 2.91 -11.76 -6.09
N VAL A 51 3.08 -12.06 -4.79
CA VAL A 51 2.03 -12.00 -3.77
C VAL A 51 2.32 -10.88 -2.79
N ILE A 52 1.42 -9.89 -2.72
CA ILE A 52 1.46 -8.80 -1.76
C ILE A 52 0.61 -9.19 -0.54
N LYS A 53 1.24 -9.31 0.63
CA LYS A 53 0.55 -9.60 1.89
C LYS A 53 0.28 -8.29 2.63
N VAL A 54 -0.97 -7.87 2.67
CA VAL A 54 -1.44 -6.71 3.43
C VAL A 54 -2.68 -7.11 4.21
N PRO A 55 -2.79 -6.78 5.51
CA PRO A 55 -3.99 -7.06 6.30
C PRO A 55 -5.24 -6.40 5.70
N ALA A 56 -6.34 -7.12 5.72
CA ALA A 56 -7.63 -6.56 5.32
C ALA A 56 -8.11 -5.52 6.36
N LEU A 57 -8.87 -4.51 5.91
CA LEU A 57 -9.49 -3.52 6.79
C LEU A 57 -10.81 -4.04 7.42
N ALA A 58 -10.88 -5.33 7.76
CA ALA A 58 -12.11 -5.98 8.20
C ALA A 58 -12.31 -5.96 9.72
N GLY A 59 -11.25 -5.81 10.51
CA GLY A 59 -11.30 -5.80 11.97
C GLY A 59 -9.92 -5.61 12.60
N GLY A 60 -9.85 -5.50 13.93
CA GLY A 60 -8.60 -5.33 14.67
C GLY A 60 -7.80 -4.11 14.20
N ALA A 61 -6.50 -4.28 14.00
CA ALA A 61 -5.61 -3.20 13.55
C ALA A 61 -6.01 -2.56 12.22
N GLY A 62 -6.64 -3.32 11.29
CA GLY A 62 -7.10 -2.78 10.02
C GLY A 62 -8.27 -1.81 10.13
N MET A 63 -9.05 -1.87 11.19
CA MET A 63 -10.14 -0.92 11.41
C MET A 63 -9.65 0.52 11.60
N ILE A 64 -8.43 0.73 12.07
CA ILE A 64 -7.87 2.05 12.38
C ILE A 64 -7.83 2.96 11.14
N GLU A 65 -7.66 2.38 9.95
CA GLU A 65 -7.58 3.13 8.69
C GLU A 65 -8.95 3.45 8.08
N ARG A 66 -10.05 2.94 8.66
CA ARG A 66 -11.38 3.17 8.09
C ARG A 66 -11.88 4.58 8.39
N TRP A 67 -12.64 5.10 7.43
CA TRP A 67 -13.39 6.33 7.59
C TRP A 67 -14.89 6.06 7.47
N PHE A 68 -15.68 6.82 8.22
CA PHE A 68 -17.11 6.73 8.26
C PHE A 68 -17.74 8.10 8.01
N SER A 69 -18.89 8.12 7.35
CA SER A 69 -19.74 9.29 7.25
C SER A 69 -21.02 9.06 8.06
N CYS A 70 -21.43 10.08 8.81
CA CYS A 70 -22.71 10.05 9.50
C CYS A 70 -23.73 10.88 8.71
N LYS A 71 -24.80 10.25 8.26
CA LYS A 71 -25.88 10.93 7.56
C LYS A 71 -26.74 11.78 8.50
N THR A 72 -26.81 11.41 9.78
CA THR A 72 -27.63 12.14 10.75
C THR A 72 -27.03 13.49 11.13
N CYS A 73 -25.71 13.55 11.42
CA CYS A 73 -25.03 14.79 11.82
C CYS A 73 -24.09 15.34 10.73
N ASN A 74 -24.07 14.72 9.57
CA ASN A 74 -23.23 15.10 8.41
C ASN A 74 -21.71 15.10 8.70
N GLY A 75 -21.26 14.43 9.77
CA GLY A 75 -19.85 14.34 10.16
C GLY A 75 -19.09 13.21 9.45
N VAL A 76 -17.78 13.39 9.31
CA VAL A 76 -16.84 12.34 8.89
C VAL A 76 -15.89 12.06 10.02
N PHE A 77 -15.66 10.78 10.36
CA PHE A 77 -14.94 10.41 11.57
C PHE A 77 -14.22 9.06 11.45
N GLU A 78 -13.25 8.87 12.35
CA GLU A 78 -12.46 7.64 12.48
C GLU A 78 -13.17 6.61 13.41
N PRO A 79 -12.78 5.33 13.39
CA PRO A 79 -13.39 4.26 14.17
C PRO A 79 -13.48 4.53 15.66
N ARG A 80 -12.48 5.20 16.25
CA ARG A 80 -12.45 5.56 17.69
C ARG A 80 -13.58 6.50 18.12
N GLN A 81 -14.26 7.13 17.16
CA GLN A 81 -15.35 8.06 17.40
C GLN A 81 -16.73 7.42 17.22
N LEU A 82 -16.79 6.14 16.82
CA LEU A 82 -18.05 5.41 16.56
C LEU A 82 -19.05 5.50 17.72
N GLN A 83 -18.60 5.40 18.96
CA GLN A 83 -19.46 5.48 20.15
C GLN A 83 -20.21 6.83 20.26
N LYS A 84 -19.61 7.93 19.77
CA LYS A 84 -20.25 9.25 19.77
C LYS A 84 -21.41 9.36 18.77
N HIS A 85 -21.52 8.39 17.88
CA HIS A 85 -22.52 8.33 16.83
C HIS A 85 -23.48 7.14 17.01
N GLU A 86 -23.58 6.61 18.24
CA GLU A 86 -24.55 5.57 18.57
C GLU A 86 -25.97 6.05 18.26
N GLY A 87 -26.76 5.22 17.58
CA GLY A 87 -28.12 5.56 17.12
C GLY A 87 -28.17 6.44 15.85
N HIS A 88 -27.03 6.86 15.32
CA HIS A 88 -26.98 7.59 14.06
C HIS A 88 -26.91 6.65 12.84
N GLU A 89 -27.39 7.12 11.70
CA GLU A 89 -27.22 6.42 10.43
C GLU A 89 -25.78 6.61 9.92
N ILE A 90 -24.99 5.51 9.99
CA ILE A 90 -23.58 5.53 9.63
C ILE A 90 -23.37 4.83 8.29
N MET A 91 -22.63 5.48 7.40
CA MET A 91 -22.18 4.93 6.14
C MET A 91 -20.68 4.60 6.19
N LYS A 92 -20.32 3.45 5.62
CA LYS A 92 -18.94 3.01 5.40
C LYS A 92 -18.76 2.62 3.94
N HIS A 93 -17.57 2.82 3.41
CA HIS A 93 -17.25 2.28 2.09
C HIS A 93 -17.01 0.75 2.19
N PRO A 94 -17.68 -0.07 1.37
CA PRO A 94 -17.60 -1.54 1.50
C PRO A 94 -16.21 -2.08 1.21
N THR A 95 -15.49 -1.49 0.27
CA THR A 95 -14.22 -1.99 -0.28
C THR A 95 -13.07 -0.99 -0.14
N GLN A 96 -12.99 -0.24 0.96
CA GLN A 96 -11.83 0.62 1.22
C GLN A 96 -10.55 -0.21 1.19
N LYS A 97 -9.55 0.26 0.45
CA LYS A 97 -8.26 -0.41 0.31
C LYS A 97 -7.29 -0.02 1.43
N PRO A 98 -6.45 -0.93 1.89
CA PRO A 98 -5.36 -0.60 2.82
C PRO A 98 -4.39 0.41 2.21
N LEU A 99 -3.99 1.41 2.99
CA LEU A 99 -3.06 2.46 2.56
C LEU A 99 -1.70 1.90 2.11
N GLU A 100 -1.21 0.88 2.81
CA GLU A 100 0.06 0.23 2.48
C GLU A 100 0.04 -0.47 1.11
N LEU A 101 -1.10 -1.06 0.73
CA LEU A 101 -1.25 -1.63 -0.61
C LEU A 101 -1.10 -0.55 -1.68
N SER A 102 -1.84 0.55 -1.53
CA SER A 102 -1.80 1.68 -2.47
C SER A 102 -0.40 2.30 -2.55
N LYS A 103 0.29 2.50 -1.42
CA LYS A 103 1.68 2.98 -1.39
C LYS A 103 2.62 2.06 -2.15
N LYS A 104 2.53 0.74 -1.93
CA LYS A 104 3.40 -0.23 -2.60
C LYS A 104 3.21 -0.22 -4.12
N LEU A 105 1.96 -0.17 -4.58
CA LEU A 105 1.64 -0.09 -6.01
C LEU A 105 2.14 1.21 -6.63
N ILE A 106 1.91 2.35 -5.98
CA ILE A 106 2.38 3.65 -6.46
C ILE A 106 3.91 3.67 -6.54
N LYS A 107 4.63 3.29 -5.49
CA LYS A 107 6.10 3.20 -5.50
C LYS A 107 6.63 2.36 -6.65
N SER A 108 5.98 1.23 -6.95
CA SER A 108 6.42 0.32 -8.00
C SER A 108 6.21 0.85 -9.42
N ALA A 109 5.21 1.69 -9.65
CA ALA A 109 4.75 2.10 -10.97
C ALA A 109 5.08 3.55 -11.35
N MET A 110 5.17 4.45 -10.36
CA MET A 110 5.33 5.87 -10.62
C MET A 110 6.73 6.22 -11.13
N PRO A 111 6.84 7.16 -12.08
CA PRO A 111 8.11 7.79 -12.42
C PRO A 111 8.71 8.47 -11.19
N GLN A 112 10.04 8.50 -11.09
CA GLN A 112 10.73 9.12 -9.95
C GLN A 112 10.53 10.64 -9.85
N LYS A 113 10.13 11.31 -10.94
CA LYS A 113 9.91 12.75 -11.00
C LYS A 113 8.61 13.07 -11.75
N ASN A 114 7.86 14.04 -11.23
CA ASN A 114 6.70 14.66 -11.89
C ASN A 114 5.59 13.67 -12.33
N GLY A 115 5.45 12.55 -11.67
CA GLY A 115 4.35 11.63 -11.91
C GLY A 115 3.04 12.11 -11.29
N VAL A 116 1.92 11.77 -11.94
CA VAL A 116 0.57 12.04 -11.44
C VAL A 116 -0.18 10.73 -11.31
N VAL A 117 -0.73 10.48 -10.12
CA VAL A 117 -1.61 9.32 -9.86
C VAL A 117 -3.02 9.70 -10.27
N LEU A 118 -3.56 9.04 -11.28
CA LEU A 118 -4.96 9.22 -11.68
C LEU A 118 -5.85 8.18 -10.99
N VAL A 119 -6.86 8.63 -10.26
CA VAL A 119 -7.79 7.80 -9.49
C VAL A 119 -9.22 8.05 -9.97
N PRO A 120 -9.72 7.27 -10.95
CA PRO A 120 -11.06 7.49 -11.54
C PRO A 120 -12.22 7.22 -10.58
N PHE A 121 -12.00 6.44 -9.53
CA PHE A 121 -12.99 6.06 -8.52
C PHE A 121 -12.36 6.11 -7.14
N VAL A 122 -12.37 7.29 -6.54
CA VAL A 122 -11.62 7.60 -5.31
C VAL A 122 -12.14 6.83 -4.08
N GLY A 123 -13.45 6.62 -3.98
CA GLY A 123 -14.05 6.04 -2.79
C GLY A 123 -13.70 6.83 -1.54
N THR A 124 -13.02 6.19 -0.57
CA THR A 124 -12.55 6.87 0.65
C THR A 124 -11.17 7.51 0.53
N GLY A 125 -10.55 7.53 -0.65
CA GLY A 125 -9.33 8.28 -0.89
C GLY A 125 -8.02 7.56 -0.62
N SER A 126 -8.01 6.25 -0.46
CA SER A 126 -6.79 5.49 -0.11
C SER A 126 -5.63 5.72 -1.08
N GLU A 127 -5.90 5.74 -2.39
CA GLU A 127 -4.88 5.97 -3.43
C GLU A 127 -4.39 7.41 -3.43
N CYS A 128 -5.29 8.39 -3.28
CA CYS A 128 -4.93 9.81 -3.19
C CYS A 128 -4.11 10.09 -1.92
N ALA A 129 -4.52 9.51 -0.78
CA ALA A 129 -3.80 9.59 0.47
C ALA A 129 -2.40 8.94 0.38
N ALA A 130 -2.30 7.79 -0.30
CA ALA A 130 -1.02 7.14 -0.56
C ALA A 130 -0.11 7.99 -1.44
N ALA A 131 -0.66 8.60 -2.50
CA ALA A 131 0.09 9.52 -3.36
C ALA A 131 0.63 10.71 -2.55
N LYS A 132 -0.23 11.38 -1.76
CA LYS A 132 0.18 12.46 -0.85
C LYS A 132 1.29 12.02 0.10
N ALA A 133 1.14 10.85 0.75
CA ALA A 133 2.15 10.33 1.67
C ALA A 133 3.52 10.11 1.01
N LEU A 134 3.53 9.86 -0.29
CA LEU A 134 4.72 9.63 -1.11
C LEU A 134 5.18 10.89 -1.88
N GLU A 135 4.63 12.06 -1.55
CA GLU A 135 4.93 13.34 -2.22
C GLU A 135 4.69 13.30 -3.73
N GLN A 136 3.69 12.51 -4.18
CA GLN A 136 3.28 12.45 -5.57
C GLN A 136 2.03 13.31 -5.81
N SER A 137 1.94 13.90 -6.99
CA SER A 137 0.71 14.56 -7.44
C SER A 137 -0.38 13.52 -7.72
N TYR A 138 -1.64 13.92 -7.55
CA TYR A 138 -2.78 13.04 -7.86
C TYR A 138 -3.96 13.84 -8.40
N ILE A 139 -4.81 13.18 -9.17
CA ILE A 139 -6.11 13.65 -9.63
C ILE A 139 -7.11 12.55 -9.33
N GLY A 140 -8.16 12.88 -8.58
CA GLY A 140 -9.18 11.92 -8.19
C GLY A 140 -10.58 12.35 -8.61
N PHE A 141 -11.42 11.36 -8.98
CA PHE A 141 -12.83 11.58 -9.30
C PHE A 141 -13.69 10.67 -8.44
N GLU A 142 -14.74 11.23 -7.86
CA GLU A 142 -15.73 10.49 -7.07
C GLU A 142 -17.09 11.16 -7.26
N ILE A 143 -18.12 10.37 -7.51
CA ILE A 143 -19.48 10.88 -7.75
C ILE A 143 -20.30 10.96 -6.47
N ASN A 144 -19.99 10.11 -5.48
CA ASN A 144 -20.74 10.09 -4.22
C ASN A 144 -20.20 11.16 -3.25
N PRO A 145 -21.02 12.18 -2.89
CA PRO A 145 -20.56 13.28 -2.04
C PRO A 145 -20.12 12.82 -0.64
N ASP A 146 -20.70 11.74 -0.11
CA ASP A 146 -20.28 11.18 1.16
C ASP A 146 -18.88 10.59 1.10
N TYR A 147 -18.55 9.91 -0.01
CA TYR A 147 -17.21 9.39 -0.23
C TYR A 147 -16.20 10.50 -0.50
N VAL A 148 -16.59 11.55 -1.23
CA VAL A 148 -15.75 12.75 -1.40
C VAL A 148 -15.34 13.31 -0.04
N ARG A 149 -16.30 13.51 0.88
CA ARG A 149 -16.01 14.01 2.23
C ARG A 149 -15.09 13.10 3.04
N MET A 150 -15.29 11.76 2.93
CA MET A 150 -14.39 10.80 3.56
C MET A 150 -13.00 10.89 2.98
N ALA A 151 -12.88 10.97 1.64
CA ALA A 151 -11.60 11.07 0.95
C ALA A 151 -10.83 12.33 1.35
N GLU A 152 -11.48 13.50 1.38
CA GLU A 152 -10.88 14.76 1.81
C GLU A 152 -10.33 14.63 3.24
N LYS A 153 -11.11 14.10 4.17
CA LYS A 153 -10.66 13.89 5.56
C LYS A 153 -9.50 12.91 5.67
N MET A 154 -9.54 11.81 4.93
CA MET A 154 -8.45 10.85 4.90
C MET A 154 -7.17 11.48 4.34
N ILE A 155 -7.28 12.20 3.23
CA ILE A 155 -6.16 12.88 2.59
C ILE A 155 -5.58 13.96 3.52
N ASP A 156 -6.43 14.77 4.15
CA ASP A 156 -6.00 15.83 5.08
C ASP A 156 -5.24 15.28 6.27
N SER A 157 -5.73 14.18 6.86
CA SER A 157 -5.11 13.52 8.01
C SER A 157 -3.82 12.77 7.67
N THR A 158 -3.58 12.50 6.39
CA THR A 158 -2.42 11.73 5.95
C THR A 158 -1.13 12.56 6.03
N LYS A 159 -0.16 12.02 6.79
CA LYS A 159 1.17 12.62 6.92
C LYS A 159 2.06 12.23 5.75
N ILE A 160 2.88 13.17 5.31
CA ILE A 160 3.97 12.90 4.37
C ILE A 160 5.01 12.03 5.08
N VAL A 161 5.43 10.96 4.42
CA VAL A 161 6.53 10.11 4.90
C VAL A 161 7.81 10.63 4.27
N PRO A 162 8.72 11.26 5.05
CA PRO A 162 9.97 11.75 4.50
C PRO A 162 10.75 10.62 3.82
N LYS A 163 11.31 10.87 2.65
CA LYS A 163 12.30 9.96 2.07
C LYS A 163 13.51 9.98 2.98
N LEU A 164 13.80 8.87 3.63
CA LEU A 164 15.11 8.66 4.24
C LEU A 164 16.10 8.49 3.08
N PHE A 165 17.00 9.46 2.94
CA PHE A 165 18.08 9.45 1.96
C PHE A 165 19.08 8.33 2.25
#